data_1b75e0c669b3e771b79ea10460065660
#
_entry.id   1b75e0c669b3e771b79ea10460065660
#
_cell.length_a   1.000
_cell.length_b   1.000
_cell.length_c   1.000
_cell.angle_alpha   90.00
_cell.angle_beta   90.00
_cell.angle_gamma   90.00
#
_symmetry.space_group_name_H-M   'P 1'
#
loop_
_entity.id
_entity.type
_entity.pdbx_description
1 polymer ?
#
loop_
_entity_poly.entity_id
_entity_poly.type
_entity_poly.pdbx_seq_one_letter_code
_entity_poly.pdbx_strand_id
1 'polypeptide(L)'
;MSDTNRFSRRRFLQATGGAAGAVALAGCTGGDSTPTPEPSDGGDGGGGDGEDTPEPTATPEAKKGGTLNLINSTITTFDPIKATDTASGRVIQQMFDALMNYPNGETAVVKQLAESFETNDDFTQYTFTLADATFHNGDAVTAEDFVYSFERLAGSQNSNRQYFILDSLGMVHETDGDGNYVKGSLGVSAADETTLTIELNQAFASTLSMLAYTSFAAVPAGIAGDDPTNDAEAKHTEFATKNPIGAGAFQFENWDQGNEANVVRYDDYYGDVALLDGINWAVIEDDDAAFTYAMNKNADAFSIPTAKYDPNLVQIEETDDLGRQIGKYGPLQNDETAEYAKIPTVSTYYFGFNTNNVPKPVRQAVAYATNQKEFADQVFKSRVAPGYHLTPPLIYPGGGNAYTSHAEESYPYGYNSVDIEGAKAVMEEAGYSDSNRYEMQWTQYTSQSWKQMAQILQDRLSAAYIDMKIEEAEFSTLLQRGRNGNLEAYTLGWIADWPAPDNFLQLIYPPRTDTSQSGPLSYTNWSGTEAADAAEAAFKKVLDNREPTEEAQKIRNEAYVTMEEANWEDVVFVNTFHGIEEPMNYSNVHIPIHGAMGASRQMHNHTWKDQ
;
A
#
# COMPACT_ATOMS: atom_id res chain seq x y z
N MET A 1 9.18 -36.26 30.64
CA MET A 1 10.28 -36.33 29.66
C MET A 1 9.89 -35.36 28.58
N SER A 2 10.42 -34.18 28.66
CA SER A 2 10.07 -33.02 27.82
C SER A 2 10.92 -33.04 26.55
N ASP A 3 10.32 -33.25 25.39
CA ASP A 3 10.94 -32.93 24.11
C ASP A 3 10.43 -31.55 23.67
N THR A 4 11.20 -30.54 24.05
CA THR A 4 11.08 -29.20 23.49
C THR A 4 11.65 -29.22 22.07
N ASN A 5 10.80 -29.18 21.07
CA ASN A 5 11.16 -28.95 19.68
C ASN A 5 11.75 -27.54 19.54
N ARG A 6 13.07 -27.44 19.68
CA ARG A 6 13.82 -26.23 19.35
C ARG A 6 13.87 -26.11 17.83
N PHE A 7 13.16 -25.13 17.26
CA PHE A 7 13.31 -24.75 15.87
C PHE A 7 14.79 -24.44 15.56
N SER A 8 15.38 -25.24 14.70
CA SER A 8 16.81 -25.15 14.40
C SER A 8 17.05 -24.14 13.28
N ARG A 9 17.61 -22.98 13.61
CA ARG A 9 18.12 -21.94 12.68
C ARG A 9 19.06 -22.46 11.58
N ARG A 10 19.54 -23.69 11.68
CA ARG A 10 20.51 -24.29 10.75
C ARG A 10 19.92 -24.80 9.44
N ARG A 11 18.59 -25.01 9.35
CA ARG A 11 17.97 -25.55 8.12
C ARG A 11 17.64 -24.50 7.07
N PHE A 12 17.38 -23.26 7.49
CA PHE A 12 17.02 -22.16 6.57
C PHE A 12 18.22 -21.69 5.72
N LEU A 13 19.42 -21.68 6.28
CA LEU A 13 20.62 -21.20 5.57
C LEU A 13 21.17 -22.15 4.49
N GLN A 14 20.62 -23.37 4.35
CA GLN A 14 21.06 -24.32 3.33
C GLN A 14 20.20 -24.35 2.06
N ALA A 15 19.03 -23.68 2.04
CA ALA A 15 18.12 -23.65 0.89
C ALA A 15 18.23 -22.37 0.02
N THR A 16 19.02 -21.37 0.42
CA THR A 16 19.16 -20.11 -0.31
C THR A 16 20.37 -20.07 -1.27
N GLY A 17 20.65 -21.15 -1.93
CA GLY A 17 21.63 -21.23 -3.01
C GLY A 17 20.95 -21.17 -4.38
N GLY A 18 20.67 -19.96 -4.91
CA GLY A 18 20.41 -19.81 -6.32
C GLY A 18 19.12 -19.11 -6.72
N ALA A 19 19.13 -17.80 -6.78
CA ALA A 19 18.57 -16.92 -7.81
C ALA A 19 18.59 -15.47 -7.30
N ALA A 20 19.75 -14.83 -7.36
CA ALA A 20 19.85 -13.37 -7.24
C ALA A 20 19.40 -12.76 -8.58
N GLY A 21 18.21 -12.24 -8.62
CA GLY A 21 17.77 -11.32 -9.66
C GLY A 21 18.40 -9.95 -9.41
N ALA A 22 19.46 -9.65 -10.16
CA ALA A 22 20.17 -8.38 -10.09
C ALA A 22 19.27 -7.24 -10.59
N VAL A 23 18.94 -6.30 -9.71
CA VAL A 23 18.52 -4.97 -10.13
C VAL A 23 19.80 -4.21 -10.50
N ALA A 24 20.13 -4.19 -11.78
CA ALA A 24 21.25 -3.43 -12.31
C ALA A 24 20.87 -1.95 -12.43
N LEU A 25 21.51 -1.11 -11.65
CA LEU A 25 21.65 0.31 -11.92
C LEU A 25 22.53 0.48 -13.18
N ALA A 26 21.89 0.71 -14.33
CA ALA A 26 22.59 0.99 -15.58
C ALA A 26 22.97 2.47 -15.65
N GLY A 27 24.23 2.78 -15.33
CA GLY A 27 24.87 4.01 -15.75
C GLY A 27 25.23 3.93 -17.23
N CYS A 28 24.78 4.87 -18.03
CA CYS A 28 25.14 5.03 -19.43
C CYS A 28 26.54 5.62 -19.57
N THR A 29 27.48 4.89 -20.18
CA THR A 29 28.59 5.51 -20.93
C THR A 29 28.68 4.83 -22.29
N GLY A 30 28.81 5.70 -23.31
CA GLY A 30 28.60 5.44 -24.71
C GLY A 30 29.66 4.63 -25.46
N GLY A 31 29.25 4.25 -26.66
CA GLY A 31 30.06 4.12 -27.87
C GLY A 31 30.67 2.74 -28.15
N ASP A 32 30.21 1.98 -29.07
CA ASP A 32 30.79 1.82 -30.40
C ASP A 32 30.10 0.70 -31.20
N SER A 33 29.99 0.97 -32.47
CA SER A 33 29.43 0.20 -33.56
C SER A 33 30.18 -1.09 -33.88
N THR A 34 29.45 -2.17 -34.29
CA THR A 34 29.75 -3.02 -35.48
C THR A 34 29.19 -4.44 -35.40
N PRO A 35 29.08 -5.17 -36.49
CA PRO A 35 28.20 -5.03 -37.65
C PRO A 35 27.25 -6.25 -37.84
N THR A 36 26.22 -6.03 -38.64
CA THR A 36 25.28 -7.02 -39.21
C THR A 36 26.01 -8.06 -40.10
N PRO A 37 25.65 -9.36 -40.04
CA PRO A 37 25.92 -10.29 -41.16
C PRO A 37 24.68 -10.37 -42.08
N GLU A 38 24.97 -10.25 -43.36
CA GLU A 38 24.04 -10.47 -44.50
C GLU A 38 23.57 -11.95 -44.60
N PRO A 39 22.39 -12.20 -45.17
CA PRO A 39 21.89 -13.56 -45.41
C PRO A 39 22.45 -14.17 -46.67
N SER A 40 22.91 -15.41 -46.58
CA SER A 40 23.27 -16.23 -47.74
C SER A 40 22.05 -16.99 -48.26
N ASP A 41 21.84 -16.84 -49.52
CA ASP A 41 20.86 -17.46 -50.42
C ASP A 41 21.16 -18.98 -50.60
N GLY A 42 20.10 -19.80 -50.75
CA GLY A 42 20.26 -21.20 -51.12
C GLY A 42 19.08 -22.12 -50.89
N GLY A 43 18.09 -22.08 -51.70
CA GLY A 43 17.39 -23.08 -52.54
C GLY A 43 16.66 -24.29 -51.94
N ASP A 44 15.37 -24.28 -52.25
CA ASP A 44 14.51 -25.35 -52.78
C ASP A 44 13.88 -26.43 -51.88
N GLY A 45 12.55 -26.49 -51.91
CA GLY A 45 11.77 -27.73 -52.03
C GLY A 45 10.99 -28.26 -50.85
N GLY A 46 9.66 -28.12 -50.87
CA GLY A 46 8.78 -29.14 -50.31
C GLY A 46 7.61 -28.61 -49.48
N GLY A 47 6.40 -28.69 -50.01
CA GLY A 47 5.16 -28.27 -49.40
C GLY A 47 4.80 -29.01 -48.11
N GLY A 48 4.08 -28.34 -47.26
CA GLY A 48 3.46 -28.85 -46.06
C GLY A 48 2.46 -27.78 -45.54
N ASP A 49 1.28 -28.22 -45.28
CA ASP A 49 0.05 -27.53 -44.93
C ASP A 49 0.25 -26.35 -43.97
N GLY A 50 -0.30 -25.19 -44.36
CA GLY A 50 -0.32 -24.02 -43.49
C GLY A 50 -1.27 -24.21 -42.31
N GLU A 51 -0.75 -24.32 -41.10
CA GLU A 51 -1.44 -23.89 -39.92
C GLU A 51 -1.41 -22.36 -39.92
N ASP A 52 -2.57 -21.74 -40.03
CA ASP A 52 -2.77 -20.32 -39.83
C ASP A 52 -2.30 -19.96 -38.43
N THR A 53 -1.09 -19.49 -38.30
CA THR A 53 -0.64 -18.78 -37.09
C THR A 53 -1.50 -17.50 -37.02
N PRO A 54 -2.29 -17.26 -35.97
CA PRO A 54 -3.05 -16.02 -35.86
C PRO A 54 -2.07 -14.85 -35.95
N GLU A 55 -2.32 -13.93 -36.91
CA GLU A 55 -1.61 -12.64 -36.93
C GLU A 55 -1.72 -11.99 -35.58
N PRO A 56 -0.63 -11.42 -35.00
CA PRO A 56 -0.72 -10.68 -33.77
C PRO A 56 -1.74 -9.56 -33.95
N THR A 57 -2.77 -9.57 -33.13
CA THR A 57 -3.82 -8.55 -33.11
C THR A 57 -3.12 -7.21 -32.92
N ALA A 58 -3.21 -6.32 -33.91
CA ALA A 58 -2.59 -5.00 -33.83
C ALA A 58 -3.10 -4.28 -32.58
N THR A 59 -2.19 -3.82 -31.73
CA THR A 59 -2.54 -2.99 -30.57
C THR A 59 -3.32 -1.79 -31.08
N PRO A 60 -4.52 -1.48 -30.55
CA PRO A 60 -5.31 -0.34 -30.99
C PRO A 60 -4.49 0.95 -30.87
N GLU A 61 -4.57 1.80 -31.90
CA GLU A 61 -3.90 3.11 -31.87
C GLU A 61 -4.59 4.02 -30.84
N ALA A 62 -3.80 4.57 -29.89
CA ALA A 62 -4.30 5.44 -28.84
C ALA A 62 -4.97 6.70 -29.41
N LYS A 63 -6.15 7.03 -28.90
CA LYS A 63 -6.97 8.16 -29.35
C LYS A 63 -6.92 9.30 -28.37
N LYS A 64 -7.00 10.54 -28.86
CA LYS A 64 -7.07 11.75 -28.03
C LYS A 64 -8.51 12.21 -27.88
N GLY A 65 -8.82 12.76 -26.68
CA GLY A 65 -10.11 13.36 -26.37
C GLY A 65 -11.03 12.46 -25.55
N GLY A 66 -12.14 13.02 -25.15
CA GLY A 66 -13.14 12.38 -24.30
C GLY A 66 -12.85 12.51 -22.79
N THR A 67 -13.90 12.30 -21.98
CA THR A 67 -13.83 12.35 -20.53
C THR A 67 -13.94 10.93 -19.97
N LEU A 68 -13.05 10.58 -19.02
CA LEU A 68 -13.13 9.34 -18.26
C LEU A 68 -14.09 9.53 -17.09
N ASN A 69 -15.13 8.69 -17.00
CA ASN A 69 -16.10 8.72 -15.92
C ASN A 69 -15.80 7.62 -14.91
N LEU A 70 -15.50 8.00 -13.69
CA LEU A 70 -15.15 7.11 -12.59
C LEU A 70 -16.15 7.26 -11.44
N ILE A 71 -16.09 6.32 -10.51
CA ILE A 71 -16.83 6.37 -9.24
C ILE A 71 -15.82 6.51 -8.11
N ASN A 72 -16.13 7.37 -7.15
CA ASN A 72 -15.38 7.50 -5.91
C ASN A 72 -16.33 7.44 -4.70
N SER A 73 -15.90 6.86 -3.58
CA SER A 73 -16.76 6.75 -2.40
C SER A 73 -16.89 8.08 -1.65
N THR A 74 -15.85 8.89 -1.69
CA THR A 74 -15.78 10.21 -1.03
C THR A 74 -14.68 11.06 -1.64
N ILE A 75 -14.71 12.36 -1.38
CA ILE A 75 -13.58 13.28 -1.59
C ILE A 75 -13.62 14.24 -0.42
N THR A 76 -12.59 14.26 0.43
CA THR A 76 -12.57 15.05 1.66
C THR A 76 -11.80 16.35 1.51
N THR A 77 -10.79 16.38 0.66
CA THR A 77 -9.91 17.53 0.40
C THR A 77 -9.07 17.29 -0.84
N PHE A 78 -8.57 18.35 -1.45
CA PHE A 78 -7.51 18.29 -2.47
C PHE A 78 -6.13 18.68 -1.94
N ASP A 79 -6.01 18.98 -0.64
CA ASP A 79 -4.72 19.29 -0.04
C ASP A 79 -3.91 18.00 0.22
N PRO A 80 -2.74 17.81 -0.44
CA PRO A 80 -1.94 16.59 -0.34
C PRO A 80 -1.48 16.24 1.09
N ILE A 81 -1.20 17.25 1.93
CA ILE A 81 -0.76 17.01 3.32
C ILE A 81 -1.90 16.69 4.28
N LYS A 82 -3.14 17.04 3.90
CA LYS A 82 -4.34 16.84 4.73
C LYS A 82 -5.04 15.53 4.42
N ALA A 83 -5.03 15.09 3.17
CA ALA A 83 -5.67 13.85 2.73
C ALA A 83 -5.08 12.62 3.40
N THR A 84 -5.93 11.79 4.01
CA THR A 84 -5.54 10.52 4.64
C THR A 84 -6.26 9.31 4.04
N ASP A 85 -7.29 9.54 3.23
CA ASP A 85 -8.08 8.50 2.58
C ASP A 85 -7.63 8.25 1.13
N THR A 86 -7.73 7.00 0.69
CA THR A 86 -7.33 6.58 -0.67
C THR A 86 -8.22 7.19 -1.75
N ALA A 87 -9.47 7.49 -1.44
CA ALA A 87 -10.42 8.05 -2.40
C ALA A 87 -10.03 9.48 -2.80
N SER A 88 -9.74 10.36 -1.83
CA SER A 88 -9.16 11.70 -2.11
C SER A 88 -7.80 11.57 -2.81
N GLY A 89 -6.97 10.58 -2.40
CA GLY A 89 -5.67 10.32 -3.00
C GLY A 89 -5.72 10.03 -4.51
N ARG A 90 -6.77 9.37 -5.01
CA ARG A 90 -6.95 9.09 -6.46
C ARG A 90 -7.06 10.37 -7.29
N VAL A 91 -7.73 11.38 -6.77
CA VAL A 91 -7.89 12.67 -7.45
C VAL A 91 -6.62 13.51 -7.32
N ILE A 92 -6.05 13.57 -6.12
CA ILE A 92 -4.79 14.27 -5.81
C ILE A 92 -3.65 13.77 -6.72
N GLN A 93 -3.54 12.46 -6.94
CA GLN A 93 -2.51 11.84 -7.79
C GLN A 93 -2.53 12.36 -9.24
N GLN A 94 -3.67 12.85 -9.75
CA GLN A 94 -3.75 13.38 -11.12
C GLN A 94 -3.29 14.84 -11.21
N MET A 95 -3.35 15.58 -10.09
CA MET A 95 -3.12 17.02 -10.07
C MET A 95 -1.76 17.44 -9.49
N PHE A 96 -1.12 16.57 -8.71
CA PHE A 96 0.07 16.92 -7.93
C PHE A 96 1.21 15.95 -8.17
N ASP A 97 2.36 16.50 -8.56
CA ASP A 97 3.59 15.75 -8.77
C ASP A 97 4.59 15.99 -7.64
N ALA A 98 5.32 14.92 -7.28
CA ALA A 98 6.39 14.94 -6.30
C ALA A 98 7.77 14.81 -6.98
N LEU A 99 8.88 14.79 -6.20
CA LEU A 99 10.21 14.55 -6.75
C LEU A 99 10.32 13.20 -7.47
N MET A 100 9.72 12.18 -6.87
CA MET A 100 9.68 10.80 -7.37
C MET A 100 8.23 10.38 -7.59
N ASN A 101 8.01 9.26 -8.29
CA ASN A 101 6.68 8.71 -8.53
C ASN A 101 6.71 7.17 -8.53
N TYR A 102 5.59 6.56 -8.16
CA TYR A 102 5.29 5.16 -8.43
C TYR A 102 4.63 5.07 -9.82
N PRO A 103 5.35 4.64 -10.87
CA PRO A 103 4.80 4.67 -12.23
C PRO A 103 3.54 3.82 -12.30
N ASN A 104 2.39 4.48 -12.51
CA ASN A 104 1.07 3.85 -12.52
C ASN A 104 0.82 2.89 -11.34
N GLY A 105 1.32 3.22 -10.12
CA GLY A 105 1.14 2.39 -8.93
C GLY A 105 2.04 1.16 -8.83
N GLU A 106 3.11 1.05 -9.60
CA GLU A 106 4.13 0.01 -9.42
C GLU A 106 4.89 0.21 -8.10
N THR A 107 5.60 -0.82 -7.62
CA THR A 107 6.38 -0.71 -6.38
C THR A 107 7.75 -0.07 -6.57
N ALA A 108 8.29 -0.13 -7.77
CA ALA A 108 9.53 0.56 -8.13
C ALA A 108 9.26 2.03 -8.40
N VAL A 109 10.10 2.93 -7.87
CA VAL A 109 9.94 4.36 -8.08
C VAL A 109 10.79 4.87 -9.24
N VAL A 110 10.27 5.89 -9.91
CA VAL A 110 10.97 6.63 -10.97
C VAL A 110 11.05 8.11 -10.60
N LYS A 111 11.92 8.85 -11.28
CA LYS A 111 11.99 10.30 -11.17
C LYS A 111 10.74 10.93 -11.80
N GLN A 112 10.25 12.04 -11.20
CA GLN A 112 9.12 12.81 -11.70
C GLN A 112 9.52 14.29 -11.83
N LEU A 113 9.32 15.15 -10.84
CA LEU A 113 9.86 16.51 -10.86
C LEU A 113 11.37 16.56 -10.62
N ALA A 114 12.01 15.48 -10.15
CA ALA A 114 13.45 15.35 -10.15
C ALA A 114 13.93 14.89 -11.55
N GLU A 115 14.74 15.70 -12.23
CA GLU A 115 15.47 15.28 -13.43
C GLU A 115 16.64 14.37 -13.06
N SER A 116 17.35 14.68 -11.98
CA SER A 116 18.44 13.87 -11.44
C SER A 116 18.56 14.06 -9.93
N PHE A 117 19.31 13.17 -9.29
CA PHE A 117 19.73 13.34 -7.91
C PHE A 117 21.10 12.71 -7.66
N GLU A 118 21.79 13.23 -6.66
CA GLU A 118 23.03 12.69 -6.10
C GLU A 118 22.86 12.51 -4.59
N THR A 119 23.62 11.57 -4.00
CA THR A 119 23.62 11.33 -2.55
C THR A 119 25.06 11.27 -2.05
N ASN A 120 25.27 11.64 -0.78
CA ASN A 120 26.55 11.44 -0.12
C ASN A 120 26.79 9.95 0.19
N ASP A 121 28.02 9.60 0.59
CA ASP A 121 28.42 8.21 0.87
C ASP A 121 27.62 7.56 2.01
N ASP A 122 27.10 8.37 2.96
CA ASP A 122 26.34 7.92 4.13
C ASP A 122 24.82 7.86 3.88
N PHE A 123 24.36 8.22 2.67
CA PHE A 123 22.93 8.27 2.30
C PHE A 123 22.07 9.14 3.23
N THR A 124 22.66 10.18 3.80
CA THR A 124 21.98 11.15 4.69
C THR A 124 21.73 12.48 4.05
N GLN A 125 22.30 12.76 2.87
CA GLN A 125 22.06 13.98 2.10
C GLN A 125 21.75 13.60 0.66
N TYR A 126 20.68 14.19 0.12
CA TYR A 126 20.28 14.06 -1.28
C TYR A 126 20.19 15.44 -1.89
N THR A 127 20.81 15.62 -3.05
CA THR A 127 20.73 16.84 -3.86
C THR A 127 20.02 16.52 -5.16
N PHE A 128 18.86 17.14 -5.37
CA PHE A 128 18.03 16.96 -6.56
C PHE A 128 18.21 18.13 -7.52
N THR A 129 18.29 17.84 -8.81
CA THR A 129 18.08 18.81 -9.88
C THR A 129 16.66 18.68 -10.37
N LEU A 130 15.89 19.76 -10.42
CA LEU A 130 14.50 19.75 -10.84
C LEU A 130 14.38 19.79 -12.36
N ALA A 131 13.34 19.14 -12.88
CA ALA A 131 12.93 19.24 -14.27
C ALA A 131 12.34 20.63 -14.57
N ASP A 132 12.40 21.05 -15.84
CA ASP A 132 11.73 22.27 -16.31
C ASP A 132 10.21 22.03 -16.38
N ALA A 133 9.49 22.48 -15.37
CA ALA A 133 8.06 22.23 -15.18
C ALA A 133 7.34 23.51 -14.74
N THR A 134 6.04 23.56 -15.00
CA THR A 134 5.16 24.65 -14.55
C THR A 134 4.01 24.12 -13.73
N PHE A 135 3.56 24.90 -12.77
CA PHE A 135 2.29 24.71 -12.10
C PHE A 135 1.10 25.01 -13.01
N HIS A 136 -0.10 24.58 -12.64
CA HIS A 136 -1.34 24.82 -13.39
C HIS A 136 -1.69 26.31 -13.56
N ASN A 137 -1.09 27.21 -12.77
CA ASN A 137 -1.22 28.66 -12.92
C ASN A 137 -0.19 29.28 -13.88
N GLY A 138 0.70 28.47 -14.46
CA GLY A 138 1.76 28.88 -15.38
C GLY A 138 3.06 29.35 -14.72
N ASP A 139 3.15 29.40 -13.38
CA ASP A 139 4.39 29.71 -12.67
C ASP A 139 5.36 28.52 -12.75
N ALA A 140 6.67 28.79 -12.85
CA ALA A 140 7.68 27.73 -12.84
C ALA A 140 7.73 27.02 -11.49
N VAL A 141 7.95 25.70 -11.51
CA VAL A 141 8.23 24.91 -10.30
C VAL A 141 9.68 25.13 -9.92
N THR A 142 9.92 25.56 -8.68
CA THR A 142 11.25 25.86 -8.16
C THR A 142 11.58 25.06 -6.91
N ALA A 143 12.87 25.04 -6.53
CA ALA A 143 13.33 24.41 -5.29
C ALA A 143 12.71 25.08 -4.04
N GLU A 144 12.42 26.38 -4.08
CA GLU A 144 11.74 27.09 -2.99
C GLU A 144 10.30 26.60 -2.78
N ASP A 145 9.60 26.15 -3.82
CA ASP A 145 8.27 25.56 -3.70
C ASP A 145 8.32 24.23 -2.94
N PHE A 146 9.38 23.45 -3.14
CA PHE A 146 9.62 22.25 -2.34
C PHE A 146 9.99 22.56 -0.89
N VAL A 147 10.82 23.58 -0.64
CA VAL A 147 11.11 24.04 0.73
C VAL A 147 9.81 24.42 1.43
N TYR A 148 8.98 25.24 0.78
CA TYR A 148 7.66 25.61 1.30
C TYR A 148 6.76 24.38 1.56
N SER A 149 6.68 23.45 0.60
CA SER A 149 5.83 22.27 0.69
C SER A 149 6.25 21.33 1.83
N PHE A 150 7.55 21.12 2.02
CA PHE A 150 8.10 20.24 3.06
C PHE A 150 7.98 20.87 4.45
N GLU A 151 8.25 22.17 4.58
CA GLU A 151 7.99 22.91 5.82
C GLU A 151 6.49 22.87 6.18
N ARG A 152 5.63 22.96 5.17
CA ARG A 152 4.18 22.84 5.35
C ARG A 152 3.78 21.44 5.78
N LEU A 153 4.35 20.39 5.18
CA LEU A 153 4.12 19.01 5.60
C LEU A 153 4.57 18.77 7.04
N ALA A 154 5.73 19.33 7.44
CA ALA A 154 6.28 19.17 8.79
C ALA A 154 5.52 19.95 9.86
N GLY A 155 5.09 21.18 9.58
CA GLY A 155 4.66 22.11 10.61
C GLY A 155 3.24 22.66 10.52
N SER A 156 2.52 22.48 9.40
CA SER A 156 1.17 23.04 9.25
C SER A 156 0.16 22.34 10.19
N GLN A 157 -0.70 23.15 10.80
CA GLN A 157 -1.85 22.64 11.58
C GLN A 157 -2.84 21.81 10.74
N ASN A 158 -2.80 21.92 9.42
CA ASN A 158 -3.61 21.15 8.49
C ASN A 158 -2.94 19.85 8.02
N SER A 159 -1.68 19.61 8.40
CA SER A 159 -0.98 18.39 8.06
C SER A 159 -1.41 17.21 8.95
N ASN A 160 -1.94 16.17 8.33
CA ASN A 160 -2.21 14.88 8.97
C ASN A 160 -1.07 13.87 8.73
N ARG A 161 0.02 14.30 8.06
CA ARG A 161 1.13 13.45 7.60
C ARG A 161 2.49 13.92 8.11
N GLN A 162 2.55 14.75 9.15
CA GLN A 162 3.80 15.26 9.73
C GLN A 162 4.80 14.13 10.03
N TYR A 163 4.32 13.00 10.54
CA TYR A 163 5.17 11.85 10.86
C TYR A 163 5.89 11.24 9.66
N PHE A 164 5.41 11.46 8.43
CA PHE A 164 6.10 11.00 7.22
C PHE A 164 7.46 11.66 7.05
N ILE A 165 7.53 12.98 7.24
CA ILE A 165 8.76 13.74 7.05
C ILE A 165 9.62 13.79 8.31
N LEU A 166 9.02 13.90 9.50
CA LEU A 166 9.74 14.06 10.76
C LEU A 166 10.25 12.71 11.32
N ASP A 167 9.41 11.66 11.28
CA ASP A 167 9.71 10.38 11.93
C ASP A 167 10.11 9.29 10.93
N SER A 168 9.31 9.05 9.87
CA SER A 168 9.54 7.93 8.94
C SER A 168 10.74 8.20 8.04
N LEU A 169 10.74 9.33 7.32
CA LEU A 169 11.87 9.80 6.54
C LEU A 169 13.02 10.26 7.46
N GLY A 170 12.68 10.86 8.59
CA GLY A 170 13.65 11.31 9.58
C GLY A 170 14.48 12.50 9.09
N MET A 171 13.86 13.47 8.40
CA MET A 171 14.54 14.67 7.97
C MET A 171 15.09 15.45 9.17
N VAL A 172 16.30 16.01 9.06
CA VAL A 172 16.92 16.83 10.12
C VAL A 172 15.99 17.97 10.51
N HIS A 173 15.74 18.14 11.81
CA HIS A 173 14.95 19.25 12.35
C HIS A 173 15.25 19.46 13.83
N GLU A 174 14.87 20.63 14.35
CA GLU A 174 14.91 20.93 15.77
C GLU A 174 13.54 20.68 16.43
N THR A 175 13.56 20.33 17.70
CA THR A 175 12.37 20.24 18.56
C THR A 175 12.47 21.20 19.72
N ASP A 176 11.34 21.77 20.15
CA ASP A 176 11.26 22.60 21.35
C ASP A 176 11.33 21.75 22.65
N GLY A 177 11.26 22.42 23.81
CA GLY A 177 11.30 21.73 25.11
C GLY A 177 10.14 20.77 25.39
N ASP A 178 9.06 20.85 24.61
CA ASP A 178 7.89 19.99 24.69
C ASP A 178 7.89 18.89 23.59
N GLY A 179 8.95 18.86 22.74
CA GLY A 179 9.12 17.88 21.67
C GLY A 179 8.40 18.23 20.36
N ASN A 180 7.87 19.45 20.22
CA ASN A 180 7.22 19.86 18.98
C ASN A 180 8.25 20.35 17.97
N TYR A 181 7.95 20.18 16.68
CA TYR A 181 8.75 20.68 15.57
C TYR A 181 8.97 22.19 15.67
N VAL A 182 10.24 22.62 15.54
CA VAL A 182 10.60 24.05 15.48
C VAL A 182 10.56 24.50 14.02
N LYS A 183 9.67 25.43 13.75
CA LYS A 183 9.44 26.05 12.45
C LYS A 183 10.72 26.58 11.81
N GLY A 184 10.93 26.25 10.53
CA GLY A 184 12.07 26.71 9.74
C GLY A 184 13.39 26.00 10.09
N SER A 185 13.34 24.90 10.84
CA SER A 185 14.52 24.09 11.20
C SER A 185 14.68 22.83 10.34
N LEU A 186 13.79 22.63 9.37
CA LEU A 186 13.83 21.42 8.54
C LEU A 186 15.10 21.42 7.67
N GLY A 187 15.74 20.26 7.59
CA GLY A 187 16.94 20.03 6.75
C GLY A 187 16.61 19.99 5.27
N VAL A 188 16.00 21.06 4.77
CA VAL A 188 15.69 21.27 3.35
C VAL A 188 16.14 22.66 2.93
N SER A 189 16.76 22.80 1.75
CA SER A 189 17.22 24.08 1.26
C SER A 189 17.26 24.13 -0.27
N ALA A 190 16.98 25.29 -0.83
CA ALA A 190 17.17 25.63 -2.23
C ALA A 190 18.54 26.33 -2.40
N ALA A 191 19.43 25.73 -3.18
CA ALA A 191 20.71 26.36 -3.51
C ALA A 191 20.55 27.37 -4.65
N ASP A 192 19.63 27.14 -5.55
CA ASP A 192 19.17 27.98 -6.64
C ASP A 192 17.74 27.56 -7.05
N GLU A 193 17.22 28.11 -8.15
CA GLU A 193 15.84 27.82 -8.59
C GLU A 193 15.57 26.34 -8.89
N THR A 194 16.58 25.56 -9.25
CA THR A 194 16.45 24.16 -9.70
C THR A 194 17.16 23.15 -8.80
N THR A 195 17.92 23.58 -7.81
CA THR A 195 18.73 22.70 -6.95
C THR A 195 18.17 22.65 -5.54
N LEU A 196 17.60 21.49 -5.17
CA LEU A 196 17.05 21.20 -3.85
C LEU A 196 17.95 20.21 -3.10
N THR A 197 18.31 20.55 -1.85
CA THR A 197 19.03 19.63 -0.96
C THR A 197 18.16 19.27 0.23
N ILE A 198 18.14 17.97 0.58
CA ILE A 198 17.50 17.46 1.81
C ILE A 198 18.54 16.73 2.67
N GLU A 199 18.39 16.82 3.98
CA GLU A 199 19.26 16.19 4.97
C GLU A 199 18.45 15.32 5.93
N LEU A 200 18.91 14.08 6.13
CA LEU A 200 18.30 13.09 7.01
C LEU A 200 19.15 12.88 8.26
N ASN A 201 18.53 12.62 9.40
CA ASN A 201 19.24 12.27 10.63
C ASN A 201 20.04 10.97 10.51
N GLN A 202 19.60 10.07 9.63
CA GLN A 202 20.25 8.80 9.31
C GLN A 202 19.77 8.31 7.93
N ALA A 203 20.52 7.40 7.31
CA ALA A 203 20.09 6.77 6.08
C ALA A 203 18.71 6.12 6.22
N PHE A 204 17.95 6.10 5.13
CA PHE A 204 16.68 5.39 5.04
C PHE A 204 16.53 4.76 3.65
N ALA A 205 16.56 3.42 3.57
CA ALA A 205 16.55 2.70 2.30
C ALA A 205 15.35 3.04 1.40
N SER A 206 14.22 3.43 1.99
CA SER A 206 13.00 3.80 1.28
C SER A 206 12.84 5.32 1.07
N THR A 207 13.91 6.11 1.18
CA THR A 207 13.88 7.58 0.99
C THR A 207 13.18 7.97 -0.31
N LEU A 208 13.61 7.41 -1.45
CA LEU A 208 13.02 7.74 -2.75
C LEU A 208 11.56 7.29 -2.85
N SER A 209 11.21 6.18 -2.22
CA SER A 209 9.83 5.67 -2.14
C SER A 209 8.93 6.59 -1.32
N MET A 210 9.43 7.14 -0.21
CA MET A 210 8.70 8.15 0.58
C MET A 210 8.49 9.44 -0.22
N LEU A 211 9.53 9.91 -0.92
CA LEU A 211 9.46 11.12 -1.76
C LEU A 211 8.57 10.97 -3.00
N ALA A 212 8.08 9.76 -3.29
CA ALA A 212 7.07 9.48 -4.30
C ALA A 212 5.63 9.58 -3.77
N TYR A 213 5.45 9.76 -2.46
CA TYR A 213 4.12 9.92 -1.89
C TYR A 213 3.59 11.33 -2.13
N THR A 214 2.31 11.45 -2.50
CA THR A 214 1.70 12.75 -2.88
C THR A 214 1.75 13.81 -1.78
N SER A 215 1.92 13.44 -0.50
CA SER A 215 2.15 14.40 0.59
C SER A 215 3.46 15.19 0.44
N PHE A 216 4.42 14.69 -0.36
CA PHE A 216 5.68 15.36 -0.70
C PHE A 216 5.61 16.13 -2.02
N ALA A 217 4.42 16.27 -2.61
CA ALA A 217 4.26 17.01 -3.86
C ALA A 217 4.56 18.49 -3.70
N ALA A 218 5.07 19.10 -4.77
CA ALA A 218 5.24 20.53 -4.85
C ALA A 218 3.90 21.27 -4.91
N VAL A 219 3.78 22.35 -4.15
CA VAL A 219 2.71 23.34 -4.29
C VAL A 219 3.32 24.73 -4.35
N PRO A 220 2.71 25.70 -5.07
CA PRO A 220 3.26 27.06 -5.18
C PRO A 220 3.49 27.70 -3.81
N ALA A 221 4.66 28.26 -3.58
CA ALA A 221 5.01 28.90 -2.31
C ALA A 221 3.98 29.99 -1.93
N GLY A 222 3.50 29.96 -0.68
CA GLY A 222 2.52 30.91 -0.17
C GLY A 222 1.07 30.62 -0.58
N ILE A 223 0.76 29.53 -1.30
CA ILE A 223 -0.61 29.24 -1.76
C ILE A 223 -1.60 29.07 -0.62
N ALA A 224 -1.22 28.49 0.52
CA ALA A 224 -2.03 28.35 1.71
C ALA A 224 -1.75 29.42 2.78
N GLY A 225 -0.81 30.33 2.53
CA GLY A 225 -0.36 31.39 3.41
C GLY A 225 1.13 31.62 3.29
N ASP A 226 1.62 32.78 3.72
CA ASP A 226 3.05 33.12 3.62
C ASP A 226 3.89 32.39 4.69
N ASP A 227 3.25 31.90 5.74
CA ASP A 227 3.87 31.05 6.76
C ASP A 227 3.55 29.57 6.46
N PRO A 228 4.52 28.76 6.00
CA PRO A 228 4.27 27.39 5.61
C PRO A 228 3.85 26.48 6.79
N THR A 229 4.15 26.88 8.03
CA THR A 229 3.81 26.10 9.23
C THR A 229 2.54 26.57 9.92
N ASN A 230 1.91 27.63 9.40
CA ASN A 230 0.67 28.17 9.97
C ASN A 230 -0.19 28.75 8.83
N ASP A 231 -0.82 27.84 8.08
CA ASP A 231 -1.69 28.18 6.96
C ASP A 231 -2.74 29.22 7.35
N ALA A 232 -2.87 30.27 6.55
CA ALA A 232 -3.96 31.22 6.70
C ALA A 232 -5.28 30.54 6.31
N GLU A 233 -6.26 30.45 7.24
CA GLU A 233 -7.51 29.69 7.09
C GLU A 233 -8.23 29.95 5.76
N ALA A 234 -8.34 31.22 5.35
CA ALA A 234 -9.03 31.57 4.10
C ALA A 234 -8.26 31.11 2.86
N LYS A 235 -6.92 31.26 2.83
CA LYS A 235 -6.07 30.80 1.73
C LYS A 235 -6.04 29.28 1.67
N HIS A 236 -5.90 28.61 2.83
CA HIS A 236 -5.95 27.15 2.89
C HIS A 236 -7.28 26.61 2.38
N THR A 237 -8.42 27.19 2.83
CA THR A 237 -9.74 26.75 2.35
C THR A 237 -9.87 26.92 0.83
N GLU A 238 -9.41 28.05 0.28
CA GLU A 238 -9.40 28.28 -1.17
C GLU A 238 -8.58 27.22 -1.90
N PHE A 239 -7.34 26.99 -1.47
CA PHE A 239 -6.45 25.95 -2.03
C PHE A 239 -7.03 24.55 -1.90
N ALA A 240 -7.48 24.17 -0.71
CA ALA A 240 -7.89 22.80 -0.41
C ALA A 240 -9.22 22.38 -1.05
N THR A 241 -10.05 23.35 -1.53
CA THR A 241 -11.43 23.05 -1.94
C THR A 241 -11.92 23.71 -3.22
N LYS A 242 -11.27 24.80 -3.68
CA LYS A 242 -11.77 25.59 -4.81
C LYS A 242 -10.75 25.85 -5.90
N ASN A 243 -9.49 25.93 -5.55
CA ASN A 243 -8.41 26.24 -6.47
C ASN A 243 -7.12 25.50 -6.11
N PRO A 244 -7.16 24.14 -6.07
CA PRO A 244 -5.95 23.35 -5.87
C PRO A 244 -5.03 23.49 -7.08
N ILE A 245 -3.84 24.03 -6.87
CA ILE A 245 -2.82 24.22 -7.90
C ILE A 245 -1.67 23.25 -7.61
N GLY A 246 -1.39 22.37 -8.55
CA GLY A 246 -0.26 21.46 -8.56
C GLY A 246 0.47 21.50 -9.89
N ALA A 247 1.35 20.53 -10.15
CA ALA A 247 2.13 20.40 -11.38
C ALA A 247 1.82 19.08 -12.13
N GLY A 248 0.68 18.42 -11.83
CA GLY A 248 0.29 17.15 -12.43
C GLY A 248 -0.32 17.27 -13.83
N ALA A 249 -0.56 16.13 -14.47
CA ALA A 249 -1.05 16.05 -15.85
C ALA A 249 -2.49 16.56 -16.06
N PHE A 250 -3.25 16.69 -14.97
CA PHE A 250 -4.60 17.25 -14.99
C PHE A 250 -4.68 18.39 -13.96
N GLN A 251 -5.47 19.41 -14.30
CA GLN A 251 -5.73 20.56 -13.47
C GLN A 251 -7.19 20.56 -13.00
N PHE A 252 -7.44 21.18 -11.86
CA PHE A 252 -8.77 21.29 -11.26
C PHE A 252 -9.74 22.05 -12.18
N GLU A 253 -10.96 21.54 -12.30
CA GLU A 253 -12.05 22.23 -12.99
C GLU A 253 -13.13 22.65 -11.99
N ASN A 254 -13.74 21.68 -11.28
CA ASN A 254 -14.72 21.97 -10.26
C ASN A 254 -14.86 20.83 -9.23
N TRP A 255 -15.47 21.16 -8.10
CA TRP A 255 -15.89 20.19 -7.08
C TRP A 255 -17.25 20.57 -6.50
N ASP A 256 -18.26 19.76 -6.81
CA ASP A 256 -19.56 19.77 -6.12
C ASP A 256 -19.49 18.74 -4.98
N GLN A 257 -19.30 19.25 -3.75
CA GLN A 257 -19.02 18.40 -2.59
C GLN A 257 -20.15 17.40 -2.34
N GLY A 258 -19.77 16.13 -2.25
CA GLY A 258 -20.69 15.01 -2.07
C GLY A 258 -21.37 14.53 -3.34
N ASN A 259 -21.17 15.17 -4.49
CA ASN A 259 -21.74 14.79 -5.77
C ASN A 259 -20.68 14.39 -6.79
N GLU A 260 -19.75 15.29 -7.14
CA GLU A 260 -18.75 15.03 -8.15
C GLU A 260 -17.52 15.93 -8.05
N ALA A 261 -16.41 15.48 -8.63
CA ALA A 261 -15.23 16.30 -8.88
C ALA A 261 -14.76 16.11 -10.32
N ASN A 262 -14.27 17.18 -10.94
CA ASN A 262 -13.80 17.19 -12.32
C ASN A 262 -12.41 17.80 -12.41
N VAL A 263 -11.58 17.18 -13.25
CA VAL A 263 -10.29 17.73 -13.67
C VAL A 263 -10.21 17.73 -15.18
N VAL A 264 -9.48 18.68 -15.74
CA VAL A 264 -9.24 18.79 -17.19
C VAL A 264 -7.75 18.63 -17.46
N ARG A 265 -7.42 18.18 -18.68
CA ARG A 265 -6.02 18.04 -19.12
C ARG A 265 -5.25 19.34 -18.96
N TYR A 266 -4.03 19.22 -18.48
CA TYR A 266 -3.06 20.33 -18.51
C TYR A 266 -2.19 20.19 -19.76
N ASP A 267 -2.43 21.07 -20.75
CA ASP A 267 -1.78 20.98 -22.07
C ASP A 267 -0.28 21.33 -22.01
N ASP A 268 0.15 22.11 -21.01
CA ASP A 268 1.55 22.50 -20.78
C ASP A 268 2.27 21.57 -19.79
N TYR A 269 1.76 20.35 -19.55
CA TYR A 269 2.39 19.36 -18.69
C TYR A 269 3.78 18.99 -19.22
N TYR A 270 4.78 19.02 -18.34
CA TYR A 270 6.19 18.78 -18.68
C TYR A 270 6.51 17.34 -19.09
N GLY A 271 5.68 16.37 -18.67
CA GLY A 271 5.78 14.95 -19.02
C GLY A 271 4.88 14.56 -20.20
N ASP A 272 4.41 13.32 -20.21
CA ASP A 272 3.47 12.83 -21.22
C ASP A 272 2.10 13.45 -21.00
N VAL A 273 1.74 14.39 -21.89
CA VAL A 273 0.44 15.07 -21.85
C VAL A 273 -0.67 14.04 -21.98
N ALA A 274 -1.69 14.12 -21.12
CA ALA A 274 -2.80 13.18 -21.10
C ALA A 274 -3.53 13.08 -22.45
N LEU A 275 -3.95 11.87 -22.78
CA LEU A 275 -4.73 11.61 -24.01
C LEU A 275 -6.18 12.06 -23.87
N LEU A 276 -6.75 11.95 -22.67
CA LEU A 276 -8.11 12.39 -22.33
C LEU A 276 -8.20 13.92 -22.24
N ASP A 277 -9.41 14.47 -22.46
CA ASP A 277 -9.69 15.88 -22.20
C ASP A 277 -9.89 16.15 -20.71
N GLY A 278 -10.33 15.15 -19.91
CA GLY A 278 -10.54 15.28 -18.49
C GLY A 278 -11.02 13.99 -17.83
N ILE A 279 -11.22 14.06 -16.50
CA ILE A 279 -11.74 12.97 -15.69
C ILE A 279 -12.85 13.52 -14.79
N ASN A 280 -13.97 12.79 -14.72
CA ASN A 280 -15.07 13.03 -13.79
C ASN A 280 -15.14 11.89 -12.75
N TRP A 281 -15.23 12.21 -11.48
CA TRP A 281 -15.55 11.26 -10.41
C TRP A 281 -16.93 11.57 -9.83
N ALA A 282 -17.90 10.69 -10.08
CA ALA A 282 -19.17 10.70 -9.35
C ALA A 282 -18.95 10.17 -7.92
N VAL A 283 -19.39 10.91 -6.90
CA VAL A 283 -19.27 10.50 -5.50
C VAL A 283 -20.48 9.66 -5.13
N ILE A 284 -20.27 8.35 -4.90
CA ILE A 284 -21.33 7.41 -4.55
C ILE A 284 -20.78 6.48 -3.46
N GLU A 285 -21.25 6.66 -2.23
CA GLU A 285 -20.77 5.92 -1.05
C GLU A 285 -21.33 4.48 -0.99
N ASP A 286 -22.57 4.27 -1.41
CA ASP A 286 -23.22 2.96 -1.36
C ASP A 286 -22.80 2.07 -2.52
N ASP A 287 -22.24 0.89 -2.22
CA ASP A 287 -21.70 -0.06 -3.20
C ASP A 287 -22.77 -0.56 -4.20
N ASP A 288 -24.01 -0.76 -3.76
CA ASP A 288 -25.10 -1.21 -4.63
C ASP A 288 -25.57 -0.11 -5.59
N ALA A 289 -25.57 1.15 -5.11
CA ALA A 289 -25.85 2.30 -5.94
C ALA A 289 -24.73 2.55 -6.95
N ALA A 290 -23.45 2.44 -6.53
CA ALA A 290 -22.29 2.54 -7.40
C ALA A 290 -22.32 1.47 -8.49
N PHE A 291 -22.60 0.22 -8.14
CA PHE A 291 -22.77 -0.87 -9.09
C PHE A 291 -23.92 -0.61 -10.08
N THR A 292 -25.07 -0.15 -9.60
CA THR A 292 -26.21 0.20 -10.46
C THR A 292 -25.86 1.34 -11.41
N TYR A 293 -25.13 2.35 -10.93
CA TYR A 293 -24.65 3.48 -11.74
C TYR A 293 -23.74 2.99 -12.89
N ALA A 294 -22.81 2.07 -12.58
CA ALA A 294 -21.93 1.45 -13.57
C ALA A 294 -22.70 0.59 -14.58
N MET A 295 -23.68 -0.22 -14.14
CA MET A 295 -24.49 -1.07 -15.04
C MET A 295 -25.36 -0.25 -16.01
N ASN A 296 -25.66 1.01 -15.67
CA ASN A 296 -26.31 1.97 -16.57
C ASN A 296 -25.33 2.67 -17.52
N LYS A 297 -24.03 2.27 -17.54
CA LYS A 297 -22.95 2.86 -18.35
C LYS A 297 -22.67 4.34 -18.04
N ASN A 298 -22.95 4.77 -16.81
CA ASN A 298 -22.61 6.11 -16.35
C ASN A 298 -21.17 6.22 -15.83
N ALA A 299 -20.51 5.10 -15.59
CA ALA A 299 -19.08 5.02 -15.27
C ALA A 299 -18.37 4.12 -16.28
N ASP A 300 -17.14 4.46 -16.62
CA ASP A 300 -16.28 3.74 -17.56
C ASP A 300 -15.51 2.59 -16.87
N ALA A 301 -15.12 2.83 -15.60
CA ALA A 301 -14.47 1.82 -14.76
C ALA A 301 -15.21 1.69 -13.42
N PHE A 302 -15.21 0.47 -12.87
CA PHE A 302 -15.98 0.12 -11.70
C PHE A 302 -15.43 -1.13 -11.00
N SER A 303 -15.97 -1.42 -9.83
CA SER A 303 -15.80 -2.69 -9.13
C SER A 303 -17.15 -3.36 -8.88
N ILE A 304 -17.15 -4.67 -8.65
CA ILE A 304 -18.38 -5.43 -8.33
C ILE A 304 -18.39 -5.73 -6.83
N PRO A 305 -19.45 -5.37 -6.09
CA PRO A 305 -19.60 -5.77 -4.69
C PRO A 305 -19.48 -7.28 -4.52
N THR A 306 -18.81 -7.76 -3.47
CA THR A 306 -18.56 -9.19 -3.24
C THR A 306 -19.86 -10.01 -3.22
N ALA A 307 -20.96 -9.44 -2.73
CA ALA A 307 -22.27 -10.11 -2.74
C ALA A 307 -22.75 -10.44 -4.16
N LYS A 308 -22.47 -9.58 -5.15
CA LYS A 308 -22.88 -9.71 -6.56
C LYS A 308 -21.84 -10.40 -7.45
N TYR A 309 -20.63 -10.58 -6.94
CA TYR A 309 -19.54 -11.20 -7.69
C TYR A 309 -19.76 -12.71 -7.86
N ASP A 310 -19.58 -13.20 -9.08
CA ASP A 310 -19.60 -14.64 -9.41
C ASP A 310 -18.24 -15.04 -9.99
N PRO A 311 -17.42 -15.84 -9.29
CA PRO A 311 -16.10 -16.25 -9.77
C PRO A 311 -16.15 -17.09 -11.07
N ASN A 312 -17.30 -17.68 -11.43
CA ASN A 312 -17.46 -18.43 -12.67
C ASN A 312 -17.52 -17.54 -13.92
N LEU A 313 -17.73 -16.24 -13.75
CA LEU A 313 -17.74 -15.26 -14.86
C LEU A 313 -16.35 -14.69 -15.18
N VAL A 314 -15.34 -15.02 -14.37
CA VAL A 314 -13.95 -14.61 -14.61
C VAL A 314 -13.31 -15.52 -15.65
N GLN A 315 -12.70 -14.91 -16.66
CA GLN A 315 -11.94 -15.58 -17.71
C GLN A 315 -10.55 -14.96 -17.77
N ILE A 316 -9.56 -15.62 -17.14
CA ILE A 316 -8.17 -15.17 -17.18
C ILE A 316 -7.56 -15.61 -18.51
N GLU A 317 -6.97 -14.66 -19.22
CA GLU A 317 -6.31 -14.85 -20.53
C GLU A 317 -4.80 -14.93 -20.35
N GLU A 318 -4.22 -14.16 -19.41
CA GLU A 318 -2.78 -14.17 -19.13
C GLU A 318 -2.47 -13.84 -17.67
N THR A 319 -1.26 -14.15 -17.25
CA THR A 319 -0.65 -13.65 -16.02
C THR A 319 0.68 -13.02 -16.40
N ASP A 320 0.85 -11.75 -16.08
CA ASP A 320 2.07 -11.01 -16.42
C ASP A 320 3.23 -11.27 -15.44
N ASP A 321 4.40 -10.69 -15.74
CA ASP A 321 5.62 -10.85 -14.93
C ASP A 321 5.49 -10.27 -13.51
N LEU A 322 4.50 -9.40 -13.25
CA LEU A 322 4.19 -8.83 -11.94
C LEU A 322 3.15 -9.66 -11.17
N GLY A 323 2.72 -10.79 -11.75
CA GLY A 323 1.73 -11.69 -11.15
C GLY A 323 0.29 -11.19 -11.23
N ARG A 324 0.02 -10.15 -12.05
CA ARG A 324 -1.34 -9.66 -12.30
C ARG A 324 -2.02 -10.62 -13.28
N GLN A 325 -3.21 -11.07 -12.93
CA GLN A 325 -4.05 -11.91 -13.79
C GLN A 325 -4.96 -10.99 -14.62
N ILE A 326 -4.86 -11.08 -15.93
CA ILE A 326 -5.54 -10.21 -16.89
C ILE A 326 -6.52 -11.04 -17.69
N GLY A 327 -7.70 -10.50 -17.95
CA GLY A 327 -8.73 -11.19 -18.71
C GLY A 327 -10.04 -10.44 -18.76
N LYS A 328 -11.15 -11.17 -18.67
CA LYS A 328 -12.50 -10.64 -18.81
C LYS A 328 -13.43 -11.12 -17.71
N TYR A 329 -14.45 -10.33 -17.45
CA TYR A 329 -15.55 -10.69 -16.57
C TYR A 329 -16.89 -10.50 -17.28
N GLY A 330 -17.71 -11.56 -17.35
CA GLY A 330 -19.01 -11.44 -17.98
C GLY A 330 -19.73 -12.73 -18.30
N PRO A 331 -21.02 -12.64 -18.72
CA PRO A 331 -21.74 -11.38 -18.94
C PRO A 331 -22.10 -10.66 -17.65
N LEU A 332 -22.04 -9.33 -17.69
CA LEU A 332 -22.55 -8.45 -16.63
C LEU A 332 -24.09 -8.43 -16.62
N GLN A 333 -24.71 -7.75 -15.64
CA GLN A 333 -26.18 -7.61 -15.57
C GLN A 333 -26.79 -6.81 -16.75
N ASN A 334 -25.99 -6.05 -17.45
CA ASN A 334 -26.37 -5.30 -18.66
C ASN A 334 -25.95 -5.99 -19.96
N ASP A 335 -25.67 -7.29 -19.90
CA ASP A 335 -25.24 -8.15 -21.02
C ASP A 335 -23.87 -7.79 -21.65
N GLU A 336 -23.12 -6.85 -21.04
CA GLU A 336 -21.77 -6.51 -21.47
C GLU A 336 -20.73 -7.48 -20.87
N THR A 337 -19.53 -7.46 -21.45
CA THR A 337 -18.33 -8.09 -20.87
C THR A 337 -17.33 -6.98 -20.55
N ALA A 338 -16.81 -6.99 -19.32
CA ALA A 338 -15.79 -6.04 -18.90
C ALA A 338 -14.39 -6.60 -19.08
N GLU A 339 -13.42 -5.74 -19.40
CA GLU A 339 -12.02 -6.00 -19.17
C GLU A 339 -11.82 -6.13 -17.65
N TYR A 340 -10.97 -7.05 -17.24
CA TYR A 340 -10.77 -7.44 -15.84
C TYR A 340 -9.30 -7.64 -15.54
N ALA A 341 -8.87 -7.17 -14.40
CA ALA A 341 -7.57 -7.55 -13.85
C ALA A 341 -7.71 -7.94 -12.38
N LYS A 342 -6.84 -8.84 -11.92
CA LYS A 342 -6.70 -9.24 -10.52
C LYS A 342 -5.29 -8.93 -10.08
N ILE A 343 -5.13 -7.95 -9.19
CA ILE A 343 -3.87 -7.30 -8.88
C ILE A 343 -3.58 -7.49 -7.39
N PRO A 344 -2.60 -8.32 -7.01
CA PRO A 344 -2.12 -8.38 -5.63
C PRO A 344 -1.59 -7.02 -5.18
N THR A 345 -2.00 -6.54 -4.00
CA THR A 345 -1.58 -5.25 -3.46
C THR A 345 -0.69 -5.38 -2.24
N VAL A 346 0.10 -4.34 -1.95
CA VAL A 346 0.91 -4.26 -0.73
C VAL A 346 0.04 -3.80 0.44
N SER A 347 -0.83 -4.71 0.89
CA SER A 347 -1.70 -4.49 2.05
C SER A 347 -1.89 -5.78 2.85
N THR A 348 -2.16 -5.65 4.14
CA THR A 348 -2.38 -6.77 5.05
C THR A 348 -3.53 -6.48 5.99
N TYR A 349 -4.23 -7.53 6.42
CA TYR A 349 -5.35 -7.46 7.35
C TYR A 349 -5.22 -8.53 8.42
N TYR A 350 -5.53 -8.18 9.66
CA TYR A 350 -5.22 -9.02 10.80
C TYR A 350 -6.23 -8.89 11.95
N PHE A 351 -6.22 -9.89 12.82
CA PHE A 351 -6.77 -9.83 14.16
C PHE A 351 -5.63 -9.45 15.10
N GLY A 352 -5.80 -8.36 15.83
CA GLY A 352 -4.81 -7.87 16.80
C GLY A 352 -5.27 -8.13 18.22
N PHE A 353 -4.32 -8.33 19.14
CA PHE A 353 -4.60 -8.58 20.55
C PHE A 353 -3.80 -7.65 21.46
N ASN A 354 -4.47 -7.03 22.40
CA ASN A 354 -3.81 -6.36 23.52
C ASN A 354 -3.28 -7.43 24.48
N THR A 355 -1.97 -7.64 24.51
CA THR A 355 -1.34 -8.71 25.28
C THR A 355 -1.46 -8.53 26.79
N ASN A 356 -1.73 -7.32 27.28
CA ASN A 356 -2.04 -7.07 28.68
C ASN A 356 -3.42 -7.61 29.09
N ASN A 357 -4.35 -7.72 28.14
CA ASN A 357 -5.75 -8.07 28.39
C ASN A 357 -6.08 -9.49 27.92
N VAL A 358 -5.45 -9.98 26.85
CA VAL A 358 -5.72 -11.28 26.25
C VAL A 358 -4.55 -12.24 26.47
N PRO A 359 -4.71 -13.28 27.32
CA PRO A 359 -3.65 -14.25 27.61
C PRO A 359 -3.16 -15.00 26.36
N LYS A 360 -1.88 -15.38 26.32
CA LYS A 360 -1.27 -16.12 25.18
C LYS A 360 -2.07 -17.37 24.77
N PRO A 361 -2.54 -18.26 25.69
CA PRO A 361 -3.33 -19.42 25.31
C PRO A 361 -4.62 -19.09 24.55
N VAL A 362 -5.27 -17.97 24.91
CA VAL A 362 -6.47 -17.48 24.21
C VAL A 362 -6.13 -17.04 22.79
N ARG A 363 -5.02 -16.29 22.60
CA ARG A 363 -4.54 -15.85 21.31
C ARG A 363 -4.14 -17.04 20.43
N GLN A 364 -3.47 -18.05 20.99
CA GLN A 364 -3.13 -19.30 20.31
C GLN A 364 -4.39 -20.07 19.89
N ALA A 365 -5.41 -20.14 20.75
CA ALA A 365 -6.67 -20.78 20.39
C ALA A 365 -7.36 -20.09 19.22
N VAL A 366 -7.30 -18.73 19.13
CA VAL A 366 -7.81 -18.01 17.96
C VAL A 366 -7.01 -18.36 16.70
N ALA A 367 -5.67 -18.47 16.80
CA ALA A 367 -4.81 -18.84 15.67
C ALA A 367 -5.13 -20.26 15.16
N TYR A 368 -5.27 -21.26 16.06
CA TYR A 368 -5.69 -22.63 15.70
C TYR A 368 -7.09 -22.72 15.09
N ALA A 369 -8.01 -21.84 15.51
CA ALA A 369 -9.38 -21.77 14.96
C ALA A 369 -9.47 -21.04 13.62
N THR A 370 -8.40 -20.36 13.18
CA THR A 370 -8.36 -19.55 11.97
C THR A 370 -7.85 -20.37 10.78
N ASN A 371 -8.60 -20.35 9.68
CA ASN A 371 -8.14 -20.86 8.38
C ASN A 371 -8.21 -19.72 7.36
N GLN A 372 -7.06 -19.19 7.01
CA GLN A 372 -6.90 -18.04 6.12
C GLN A 372 -7.45 -18.33 4.71
N LYS A 373 -7.18 -19.55 4.20
CA LYS A 373 -7.68 -19.95 2.89
C LYS A 373 -9.20 -20.07 2.87
N GLU A 374 -9.79 -20.60 3.92
CA GLU A 374 -11.24 -20.71 4.03
C GLU A 374 -11.90 -19.32 4.06
N PHE A 375 -11.32 -18.38 4.80
CA PHE A 375 -11.80 -16.98 4.78
C PHE A 375 -11.71 -16.38 3.37
N ALA A 376 -10.56 -16.55 2.70
CA ALA A 376 -10.40 -16.08 1.34
C ALA A 376 -11.46 -16.67 0.39
N ASP A 377 -11.71 -17.96 0.47
CA ASP A 377 -12.63 -18.64 -0.44
C ASP A 377 -14.12 -18.41 -0.10
N GLN A 378 -14.50 -18.52 1.18
CA GLN A 378 -15.92 -18.50 1.58
C GLN A 378 -16.45 -17.09 1.86
N VAL A 379 -15.65 -16.23 2.49
CA VAL A 379 -16.07 -14.86 2.83
C VAL A 379 -15.82 -13.92 1.65
N PHE A 380 -14.65 -14.03 1.02
CA PHE A 380 -14.22 -13.11 -0.03
C PHE A 380 -14.37 -13.67 -1.45
N LYS A 381 -14.84 -14.92 -1.63
CA LYS A 381 -14.97 -15.57 -2.96
C LYS A 381 -13.64 -15.57 -3.74
N SER A 382 -12.52 -15.82 -3.07
CA SER A 382 -11.13 -15.80 -3.59
C SER A 382 -10.66 -14.44 -4.12
N ARG A 383 -11.24 -13.34 -3.63
CA ARG A 383 -10.88 -11.95 -3.98
C ARG A 383 -9.81 -11.35 -3.06
N VAL A 384 -9.21 -12.15 -2.21
CA VAL A 384 -8.07 -11.82 -1.34
C VAL A 384 -7.09 -12.98 -1.32
N ALA A 385 -5.84 -12.75 -0.96
CA ALA A 385 -4.85 -13.79 -0.75
C ALA A 385 -4.78 -14.20 0.73
N PRO A 386 -4.68 -15.52 1.08
CA PRO A 386 -4.48 -15.94 2.46
C PRO A 386 -3.25 -15.31 3.08
N GLY A 387 -3.37 -14.75 4.30
CA GLY A 387 -2.30 -14.04 4.99
C GLY A 387 -1.74 -14.83 6.17
N TYR A 388 -0.43 -15.16 6.14
CA TYR A 388 0.29 -15.85 7.22
C TYR A 388 1.34 -14.98 7.88
N HIS A 389 1.89 -14.02 7.14
CA HIS A 389 2.85 -13.02 7.60
C HIS A 389 2.21 -11.65 7.59
N LEU A 390 2.75 -10.73 8.38
CA LEU A 390 2.33 -9.33 8.34
C LEU A 390 2.80 -8.66 7.03
N THR A 391 3.98 -9.05 6.57
CA THR A 391 4.56 -8.60 5.31
C THR A 391 3.84 -9.23 4.11
N PRO A 392 3.30 -8.44 3.16
CA PRO A 392 2.69 -8.99 1.93
C PRO A 392 3.67 -9.77 1.05
N PRO A 393 3.19 -10.81 0.30
CA PRO A 393 4.05 -11.70 -0.49
C PRO A 393 4.98 -11.00 -1.48
N LEU A 394 4.53 -9.90 -2.12
CA LEU A 394 5.30 -9.17 -3.13
C LEU A 394 6.58 -8.53 -2.59
N ILE A 395 6.58 -8.16 -1.32
CA ILE A 395 7.70 -7.47 -0.66
C ILE A 395 8.34 -8.34 0.44
N TYR A 396 7.91 -9.59 0.59
CA TYR A 396 8.49 -10.52 1.54
C TYR A 396 9.94 -10.86 1.16
N PRO A 397 10.87 -11.02 2.13
CA PRO A 397 12.23 -11.44 1.86
C PRO A 397 12.31 -12.73 1.02
N GLY A 398 12.83 -12.63 -0.20
CA GLY A 398 12.84 -13.73 -1.15
C GLY A 398 11.57 -13.87 -2.01
N GLY A 399 10.63 -12.95 -1.88
CA GLY A 399 9.41 -12.88 -2.71
C GLY A 399 8.33 -13.89 -2.35
N GLY A 400 7.28 -13.96 -3.19
CA GLY A 400 6.08 -14.76 -2.93
C GLY A 400 6.32 -16.27 -2.76
N ASN A 401 7.30 -16.84 -3.45
CA ASN A 401 7.65 -18.24 -3.28
C ASN A 401 8.25 -18.51 -1.89
N ALA A 402 9.16 -17.64 -1.42
CA ALA A 402 9.74 -17.73 -0.08
C ALA A 402 8.67 -17.53 1.01
N TYR A 403 7.76 -16.57 0.81
CA TYR A 403 6.59 -16.36 1.66
C TYR A 403 5.78 -17.66 1.83
N THR A 404 5.41 -18.30 0.72
CA THR A 404 4.59 -19.51 0.72
C THR A 404 5.32 -20.68 1.38
N SER A 405 6.57 -20.93 0.99
CA SER A 405 7.38 -22.01 1.56
C SER A 405 7.57 -21.84 3.07
N HIS A 406 7.85 -20.62 3.54
CA HIS A 406 8.03 -20.35 4.97
C HIS A 406 6.72 -20.56 5.75
N ALA A 407 5.58 -20.13 5.21
CA ALA A 407 4.28 -20.37 5.82
C ALA A 407 3.93 -21.87 5.88
N GLU A 408 4.15 -22.63 4.79
CA GLU A 408 3.88 -24.08 4.75
C GLU A 408 4.73 -24.88 5.73
N GLU A 409 6.01 -24.51 5.85
CA GLU A 409 6.99 -25.28 6.63
C GLU A 409 6.98 -24.91 8.13
N SER A 410 6.63 -23.65 8.45
CA SER A 410 6.92 -23.08 9.77
C SER A 410 5.75 -22.48 10.52
N TYR A 411 4.59 -22.20 9.86
CA TYR A 411 3.43 -21.65 10.56
C TYR A 411 2.87 -22.65 11.59
N PRO A 412 2.85 -22.33 12.91
CA PRO A 412 2.65 -23.34 13.94
C PRO A 412 1.18 -23.70 14.18
N TYR A 413 0.20 -22.96 13.62
CA TYR A 413 -1.22 -23.09 13.96
C TYR A 413 -2.05 -23.76 12.85
N GLY A 414 -1.40 -24.36 11.86
CA GLY A 414 -2.05 -25.08 10.76
C GLY A 414 -2.14 -24.24 9.48
N TYR A 415 -1.33 -24.61 8.49
CA TYR A 415 -1.40 -24.03 7.16
C TYR A 415 -2.64 -24.53 6.41
N ASN A 416 -3.52 -23.61 5.97
CA ASN A 416 -4.78 -23.92 5.28
C ASN A 416 -5.71 -24.92 6.03
N SER A 417 -5.64 -24.97 7.35
CA SER A 417 -6.40 -25.90 8.16
C SER A 417 -6.89 -25.28 9.47
N VAL A 418 -7.87 -25.90 10.08
CA VAL A 418 -8.38 -25.57 11.42
C VAL A 418 -8.01 -26.71 12.36
N ASP A 419 -7.50 -26.37 13.55
CA ASP A 419 -7.19 -27.34 14.62
C ASP A 419 -7.91 -26.96 15.92
N ILE A 420 -9.19 -27.34 16.03
CA ILE A 420 -9.99 -27.07 17.23
C ILE A 420 -9.51 -27.89 18.44
N GLU A 421 -8.98 -29.08 18.23
CA GLU A 421 -8.41 -29.87 19.32
C GLU A 421 -7.13 -29.22 19.86
N GLY A 422 -6.28 -28.66 19.01
CA GLY A 422 -5.14 -27.85 19.39
C GLY A 422 -5.57 -26.59 20.16
N ALA A 423 -6.58 -25.86 19.66
CA ALA A 423 -7.17 -24.71 20.35
C ALA A 423 -7.67 -25.09 21.74
N LYS A 424 -8.35 -26.20 21.87
CA LYS A 424 -8.88 -26.71 23.13
C LYS A 424 -7.76 -27.12 24.08
N ALA A 425 -6.74 -27.82 23.59
CA ALA A 425 -5.61 -28.30 24.38
C ALA A 425 -4.84 -27.15 25.06
N VAL A 426 -4.54 -26.06 24.35
CA VAL A 426 -3.83 -24.89 24.94
C VAL A 426 -4.70 -24.19 25.99
N MET A 427 -6.01 -24.16 25.82
CA MET A 427 -6.93 -23.62 26.82
C MET A 427 -7.04 -24.51 28.06
N GLU A 428 -7.12 -25.84 27.89
CA GLU A 428 -7.13 -26.81 29.00
C GLU A 428 -5.84 -26.77 29.80
N GLU A 429 -4.67 -26.66 29.15
CA GLU A 429 -3.37 -26.49 29.81
C GLU A 429 -3.33 -25.21 30.65
N ALA A 430 -3.97 -24.16 30.20
CA ALA A 430 -4.11 -22.89 30.91
C ALA A 430 -5.20 -22.90 32.00
N GLY A 431 -5.91 -24.03 32.21
CA GLY A 431 -6.91 -24.22 33.26
C GLY A 431 -8.33 -23.79 32.87
N TYR A 432 -8.61 -23.53 31.61
CA TYR A 432 -9.98 -23.27 31.13
C TYR A 432 -10.75 -24.56 30.91
N SER A 433 -12.07 -24.49 31.03
CA SER A 433 -12.98 -25.64 30.92
C SER A 433 -14.41 -25.16 30.76
N ASP A 434 -15.37 -26.07 30.61
CA ASP A 434 -16.79 -25.70 30.55
C ASP A 434 -17.27 -24.93 31.80
N SER A 435 -16.66 -25.19 32.98
CA SER A 435 -16.98 -24.46 34.22
C SER A 435 -16.13 -23.21 34.44
N ASN A 436 -15.12 -22.97 33.64
CA ASN A 436 -14.20 -21.83 33.72
C ASN A 436 -13.85 -21.36 32.31
N ARG A 437 -14.79 -20.71 31.65
CA ARG A 437 -14.63 -20.21 30.28
C ARG A 437 -13.99 -18.82 30.28
N TYR A 438 -13.28 -18.49 29.21
CA TYR A 438 -12.76 -17.14 28.99
C TYR A 438 -13.79 -16.30 28.22
N GLU A 439 -14.14 -15.13 28.76
CA GLU A 439 -14.93 -14.14 28.02
C GLU A 439 -13.99 -13.21 27.28
N MET A 440 -14.07 -13.15 25.95
CA MET A 440 -13.26 -12.32 25.07
C MET A 440 -14.10 -11.23 24.43
N GLN A 441 -13.73 -9.97 24.65
CA GLN A 441 -14.31 -8.84 23.93
C GLN A 441 -13.63 -8.69 22.56
N TRP A 442 -14.42 -8.83 21.50
CA TRP A 442 -13.99 -8.67 20.13
C TRP A 442 -14.57 -7.39 19.54
N THR A 443 -13.73 -6.43 19.18
CA THR A 443 -14.16 -5.16 18.57
C THR A 443 -13.72 -5.09 17.11
N GLN A 444 -14.67 -4.89 16.22
CA GLN A 444 -14.41 -4.72 14.79
C GLN A 444 -15.05 -3.44 14.27
N TYR A 445 -14.48 -2.84 13.22
CA TYR A 445 -15.20 -1.78 12.53
C TYR A 445 -16.29 -2.37 11.63
N THR A 446 -17.31 -1.55 11.31
CA THR A 446 -18.47 -1.98 10.53
C THR A 446 -18.06 -2.48 9.15
N SER A 447 -18.19 -3.78 8.93
CA SER A 447 -17.88 -4.47 7.68
C SER A 447 -18.53 -5.84 7.67
N GLN A 448 -19.20 -6.18 6.57
CA GLN A 448 -19.87 -7.47 6.42
C GLN A 448 -18.87 -8.63 6.45
N SER A 449 -17.69 -8.46 5.85
CA SER A 449 -16.66 -9.51 5.83
C SER A 449 -16.08 -9.78 7.22
N TRP A 450 -15.76 -8.73 7.98
CA TRP A 450 -15.32 -8.89 9.37
C TRP A 450 -16.37 -9.57 10.23
N LYS A 451 -17.64 -9.21 10.05
CA LYS A 451 -18.75 -9.83 10.76
C LYS A 451 -18.86 -11.32 10.47
N GLN A 452 -18.76 -11.72 9.21
CA GLN A 452 -18.80 -13.14 8.82
C GLN A 452 -17.62 -13.93 9.39
N MET A 453 -16.40 -13.40 9.30
CA MET A 453 -15.22 -14.04 9.89
C MET A 453 -15.34 -14.15 11.42
N ALA A 454 -15.80 -13.11 12.10
CA ALA A 454 -16.01 -13.13 13.54
C ALA A 454 -17.07 -14.14 13.97
N GLN A 455 -18.16 -14.32 13.22
CA GLN A 455 -19.18 -15.34 13.50
C GLN A 455 -18.63 -16.76 13.33
N ILE A 456 -17.85 -17.03 12.27
CA ILE A 456 -17.18 -18.32 12.09
C ILE A 456 -16.25 -18.62 13.27
N LEU A 457 -15.46 -17.63 13.71
CA LEU A 457 -14.58 -17.79 14.86
C LEU A 457 -15.34 -18.00 16.17
N GLN A 458 -16.41 -17.24 16.41
CA GLN A 458 -17.24 -17.36 17.62
C GLN A 458 -17.77 -18.78 17.79
N ASP A 459 -18.27 -19.38 16.71
CA ASP A 459 -18.77 -20.76 16.72
C ASP A 459 -17.66 -21.77 17.06
N ARG A 460 -16.48 -21.63 16.46
CA ARG A 460 -15.32 -22.50 16.68
C ARG A 460 -14.74 -22.35 18.08
N LEU A 461 -14.53 -21.13 18.52
CA LEU A 461 -13.93 -20.81 19.83
C LEU A 461 -14.82 -21.21 21.00
N SER A 462 -16.15 -21.29 20.78
CA SER A 462 -17.06 -21.84 21.77
C SER A 462 -16.72 -23.29 22.16
N ALA A 463 -16.21 -24.10 21.22
CA ALA A 463 -15.74 -25.47 21.50
C ALA A 463 -14.41 -25.49 22.29
N ALA A 464 -13.62 -24.39 22.26
CA ALA A 464 -12.36 -24.21 22.96
C ALA A 464 -12.48 -23.35 24.23
N TYR A 465 -13.63 -23.35 24.89
CA TYR A 465 -13.89 -22.63 26.16
C TYR A 465 -13.77 -21.11 26.09
N ILE A 466 -13.96 -20.50 24.92
CA ILE A 466 -13.95 -19.05 24.74
C ILE A 466 -15.34 -18.56 24.38
N ASP A 467 -15.87 -17.62 25.19
CA ASP A 467 -17.14 -16.95 24.96
C ASP A 467 -16.86 -15.57 24.31
N MET A 468 -16.79 -15.54 22.99
CA MET A 468 -16.49 -14.35 22.22
C MET A 468 -17.69 -13.41 22.14
N LYS A 469 -17.51 -12.14 22.55
CA LYS A 469 -18.51 -11.06 22.48
C LYS A 469 -18.15 -10.11 21.36
N ILE A 470 -18.91 -10.17 20.26
CA ILE A 470 -18.67 -9.33 19.08
C ILE A 470 -19.32 -7.97 19.26
N GLU A 471 -18.55 -6.90 19.09
CA GLU A 471 -18.98 -5.51 19.07
C GLU A 471 -18.55 -4.86 17.75
N GLU A 472 -19.48 -4.15 17.10
CA GLU A 472 -19.18 -3.30 15.94
C GLU A 472 -19.00 -1.86 16.40
N ALA A 473 -17.99 -1.17 15.91
CA ALA A 473 -17.70 0.23 16.19
C ALA A 473 -17.41 0.99 14.89
N GLU A 474 -17.71 2.28 14.88
CA GLU A 474 -17.22 3.17 13.85
C GLU A 474 -15.69 3.16 13.84
N PHE A 475 -15.08 3.24 12.64
CA PHE A 475 -13.62 3.10 12.47
C PHE A 475 -12.82 4.07 13.37
N SER A 476 -13.21 5.35 13.42
CA SER A 476 -12.57 6.36 14.26
C SER A 476 -12.67 6.04 15.75
N THR A 477 -13.81 5.47 16.20
CA THR A 477 -14.04 5.05 17.58
C THR A 477 -13.15 3.85 17.95
N LEU A 478 -13.01 2.88 17.04
CA LEU A 478 -12.11 1.73 17.23
C LEU A 478 -10.68 2.21 17.42
N LEU A 479 -10.19 3.09 16.53
CA LEU A 479 -8.84 3.66 16.63
C LEU A 479 -8.63 4.44 17.94
N GLN A 480 -9.61 5.22 18.39
CA GLN A 480 -9.53 5.96 19.66
C GLN A 480 -9.48 5.02 20.85
N ARG A 481 -10.31 3.96 20.88
CA ARG A 481 -10.26 2.94 21.94
C ARG A 481 -8.90 2.25 21.95
N GLY A 482 -8.34 1.93 20.78
CA GLY A 482 -7.02 1.34 20.64
C GLY A 482 -5.93 2.21 21.26
N ARG A 483 -5.85 3.49 20.86
CA ARG A 483 -4.88 4.45 21.42
C ARG A 483 -4.97 4.60 22.94
N ASN A 484 -6.16 4.42 23.50
CA ASN A 484 -6.40 4.49 24.93
C ASN A 484 -6.18 3.13 25.66
N GLY A 485 -5.72 2.08 24.97
CA GLY A 485 -5.51 0.74 25.53
C GLY A 485 -6.79 -0.02 25.90
N ASN A 486 -7.96 0.42 25.41
CA ASN A 486 -9.28 -0.09 25.75
C ASN A 486 -9.81 -1.14 24.77
N LEU A 487 -8.92 -1.86 24.08
CA LEU A 487 -9.28 -3.01 23.24
C LEU A 487 -8.71 -4.29 23.86
N GLU A 488 -9.39 -5.41 23.65
CA GLU A 488 -8.89 -6.76 23.90
C GLU A 488 -8.45 -7.40 22.57
N ALA A 489 -9.39 -7.98 21.83
CA ALA A 489 -9.19 -8.45 20.47
C ALA A 489 -9.87 -7.51 19.47
N TYR A 490 -9.21 -7.23 18.35
CA TYR A 490 -9.72 -6.26 17.36
C TYR A 490 -9.31 -6.60 15.93
N THR A 491 -9.99 -6.00 14.95
CA THR A 491 -9.68 -6.16 13.53
C THR A 491 -9.15 -4.86 12.97
N LEU A 492 -8.05 -4.91 12.23
CA LEU A 492 -7.50 -3.81 11.46
C LEU A 492 -6.76 -4.32 10.22
N GLY A 493 -6.24 -3.40 9.44
CA GLY A 493 -5.36 -3.64 8.32
C GLY A 493 -4.34 -2.53 8.16
N TRP A 494 -3.39 -2.74 7.28
CA TRP A 494 -2.37 -1.76 6.90
C TRP A 494 -2.18 -1.77 5.39
N ILE A 495 -2.15 -0.59 4.79
CA ILE A 495 -1.83 -0.37 3.39
C ILE A 495 -0.47 0.32 3.36
N ALA A 496 0.41 -0.10 2.49
CA ALA A 496 1.77 0.41 2.43
C ALA A 496 1.83 1.94 2.24
N ASP A 497 2.56 2.61 3.12
CA ASP A 497 3.03 3.98 2.88
C ASP A 497 4.24 3.95 1.93
N TRP A 498 5.12 2.95 2.09
CA TRP A 498 6.18 2.57 1.15
C TRP A 498 6.29 1.04 1.06
N PRO A 499 6.70 0.48 -0.10
CA PRO A 499 6.66 -0.97 -0.35
C PRO A 499 7.89 -1.69 0.22
N ALA A 500 8.04 -1.69 1.55
CA ALA A 500 9.09 -2.43 2.23
C ALA A 500 8.56 -3.10 3.51
N PRO A 501 9.15 -4.24 3.95
CA PRO A 501 8.68 -4.98 5.11
C PRO A 501 8.65 -4.19 6.41
N ASP A 502 9.60 -3.26 6.62
CA ASP A 502 9.65 -2.40 7.81
C ASP A 502 8.41 -1.50 7.95
N ASN A 503 7.75 -1.13 6.85
CA ASN A 503 6.48 -0.40 6.89
C ASN A 503 5.36 -1.18 7.59
N PHE A 504 5.39 -2.50 7.50
CA PHE A 504 4.44 -3.40 8.15
C PHE A 504 4.92 -3.83 9.53
N LEU A 505 6.16 -4.27 9.64
CA LEU A 505 6.72 -4.84 10.86
C LEU A 505 6.91 -3.83 11.99
N GLN A 506 6.96 -2.51 11.69
CA GLN A 506 6.93 -1.47 12.72
C GLN A 506 5.66 -1.54 13.59
N LEU A 507 4.55 -2.13 13.10
CA LEU A 507 3.31 -2.33 13.86
C LEU A 507 3.48 -3.32 15.02
N ILE A 508 4.47 -4.20 14.92
CA ILE A 508 4.82 -5.19 15.96
C ILE A 508 6.22 -4.93 16.55
N TYR A 509 6.78 -3.74 16.37
CA TYR A 509 7.97 -3.30 17.09
C TYR A 509 7.57 -2.93 18.52
N PRO A 510 7.98 -3.72 19.55
CA PRO A 510 7.44 -3.62 20.91
C PRO A 510 7.38 -2.20 21.48
N PRO A 511 8.43 -1.35 21.39
CA PRO A 511 8.37 0.02 21.90
C PRO A 511 7.30 0.91 21.26
N ARG A 512 6.84 0.59 20.05
CA ARG A 512 5.79 1.34 19.33
C ARG A 512 4.39 0.76 19.52
N THR A 513 4.23 -0.26 20.36
CA THR A 513 2.94 -0.89 20.67
C THR A 513 2.36 -0.48 22.02
N ASP A 514 3.12 0.27 22.82
CA ASP A 514 2.74 0.71 24.16
C ASP A 514 1.72 1.85 24.11
N THR A 515 0.48 1.54 24.44
CA THR A 515 -0.64 2.51 24.43
C THR A 515 -0.61 3.50 25.59
N SER A 516 0.34 3.38 26.52
CA SER A 516 0.59 4.39 27.55
C SER A 516 1.45 5.55 27.05
N GLN A 517 2.10 5.36 25.91
CA GLN A 517 2.90 6.38 25.22
C GLN A 517 2.06 7.14 24.19
N SER A 518 2.54 8.28 23.74
CA SER A 518 1.90 9.03 22.65
C SER A 518 2.23 8.38 21.29
N GLY A 519 1.21 8.25 20.41
CA GLY A 519 1.39 7.80 19.04
C GLY A 519 1.77 6.33 18.84
N PRO A 520 1.14 5.36 19.56
CA PRO A 520 1.39 3.95 19.31
C PRO A 520 0.95 3.60 17.87
N LEU A 521 1.77 2.78 17.17
CA LEU A 521 1.46 2.33 15.81
C LEU A 521 0.50 1.14 15.80
N SER A 522 0.50 0.34 16.86
CA SER A 522 -0.53 -0.68 17.10
C SER A 522 -0.92 -0.69 18.58
N TYR A 523 -1.94 -1.45 18.94
CA TYR A 523 -2.56 -1.42 20.27
C TYR A 523 -2.32 -2.69 21.06
N THR A 524 -1.20 -3.36 20.78
CA THR A 524 -0.93 -4.70 21.29
C THR A 524 -0.28 -4.71 22.67
N ASN A 525 0.39 -3.63 23.09
CA ASN A 525 1.14 -3.56 24.35
C ASN A 525 2.11 -4.74 24.53
N TRP A 526 2.76 -5.15 23.45
CA TRP A 526 3.61 -6.34 23.43
C TRP A 526 4.95 -6.10 24.11
N SER A 527 5.17 -6.79 25.24
CA SER A 527 6.42 -6.67 26.00
C SER A 527 6.59 -7.84 26.98
N GLY A 528 7.80 -7.98 27.54
CA GLY A 528 8.08 -8.84 28.68
C GLY A 528 8.11 -10.35 28.36
N THR A 529 8.23 -10.73 27.12
CA THR A 529 8.41 -12.12 26.67
C THR A 529 9.71 -12.28 25.88
N GLU A 530 10.24 -13.50 25.77
CA GLU A 530 11.43 -13.77 24.94
C GLU A 530 11.16 -13.43 23.46
N ALA A 531 9.94 -13.62 22.98
CA ALA A 531 9.55 -13.28 21.61
C ALA A 531 9.51 -11.76 21.40
N ALA A 532 8.99 -10.98 22.38
CA ALA A 532 9.02 -9.53 22.31
C ALA A 532 10.46 -8.99 22.31
N ASP A 533 11.32 -9.53 23.18
CA ASP A 533 12.74 -9.15 23.22
C ASP A 533 13.45 -9.47 21.89
N ALA A 534 13.12 -10.63 21.27
CA ALA A 534 13.66 -11.03 19.98
C ALA A 534 13.19 -10.10 18.83
N ALA A 535 11.91 -9.72 18.84
CA ALA A 535 11.34 -8.78 17.87
C ALA A 535 11.96 -7.38 18.01
N GLU A 536 12.11 -6.90 19.26
CA GLU A 536 12.75 -5.61 19.52
C GLU A 536 14.21 -5.60 19.04
N ALA A 537 14.98 -6.66 19.35
CA ALA A 537 16.36 -6.78 18.91
C ALA A 537 16.46 -6.90 17.38
N ALA A 538 15.51 -7.58 16.73
CA ALA A 538 15.47 -7.70 15.27
C ALA A 538 15.15 -6.34 14.62
N PHE A 539 14.15 -5.60 15.11
CA PHE A 539 13.84 -4.29 14.53
C PHE A 539 14.96 -3.26 14.78
N LYS A 540 15.66 -3.33 15.91
CA LYS A 540 16.88 -2.53 16.12
C LYS A 540 17.94 -2.79 15.07
N LYS A 541 18.13 -4.05 14.62
CA LYS A 541 19.03 -4.33 13.49
C LYS A 541 18.54 -3.69 12.18
N VAL A 542 17.22 -3.60 11.96
CA VAL A 542 16.66 -2.86 10.81
C VAL A 542 17.02 -1.38 10.92
N LEU A 543 16.84 -0.78 12.11
CA LEU A 543 17.16 0.63 12.34
C LEU A 543 18.67 0.94 12.25
N ASP A 544 19.53 -0.01 12.62
CA ASP A 544 20.99 0.12 12.58
C ASP A 544 21.59 -0.16 11.18
N ASN A 545 20.77 -0.63 10.22
CA ASN A 545 21.20 -1.00 8.86
C ASN A 545 20.21 -0.46 7.83
N ARG A 546 20.01 0.87 7.83
CA ARG A 546 19.01 1.53 6.99
C ARG A 546 19.54 1.99 5.63
N GLU A 547 20.81 1.76 5.33
CA GLU A 547 21.43 2.13 4.05
C GLU A 547 20.81 1.30 2.90
N PRO A 548 20.64 1.89 1.69
CA PRO A 548 20.15 1.17 0.52
C PRO A 548 21.24 0.32 -0.15
N THR A 549 21.96 -0.49 0.65
CA THR A 549 23.03 -1.39 0.19
C THR A 549 22.58 -2.85 0.27
N GLU A 550 23.19 -3.72 -0.58
CA GLU A 550 22.87 -5.16 -0.58
C GLU A 550 23.21 -5.82 0.78
N GLU A 551 24.31 -5.42 1.43
CA GLU A 551 24.71 -5.95 2.72
C GLU A 551 23.69 -5.58 3.81
N ALA A 552 23.31 -4.30 3.91
CA ALA A 552 22.29 -3.82 4.84
C ALA A 552 20.93 -4.48 4.54
N GLN A 553 20.55 -4.63 3.27
CA GLN A 553 19.31 -5.30 2.87
C GLN A 553 19.29 -6.76 3.35
N LYS A 554 20.40 -7.48 3.24
CA LYS A 554 20.48 -8.86 3.73
C LYS A 554 20.27 -8.94 5.24
N ILE A 555 20.89 -8.03 6.01
CA ILE A 555 20.72 -7.97 7.47
C ILE A 555 19.25 -7.66 7.81
N ARG A 556 18.64 -6.70 7.11
CA ARG A 556 17.22 -6.37 7.29
C ARG A 556 16.33 -7.57 6.97
N ASN A 557 16.57 -8.27 5.87
CA ASN A 557 15.78 -9.45 5.48
C ASN A 557 15.78 -10.55 6.54
N GLU A 558 16.94 -10.84 7.16
CA GLU A 558 17.03 -11.80 8.26
C GLU A 558 16.27 -11.32 9.50
N ALA A 559 16.32 -10.01 9.80
CA ALA A 559 15.59 -9.41 10.90
C ALA A 559 14.08 -9.44 10.68
N TYR A 560 13.61 -9.18 9.46
CA TYR A 560 12.19 -9.24 9.11
C TYR A 560 11.59 -10.63 9.36
N VAL A 561 12.26 -11.69 8.90
CA VAL A 561 11.81 -13.07 9.14
C VAL A 561 11.78 -13.39 10.64
N THR A 562 12.79 -12.94 11.41
CA THR A 562 12.80 -13.11 12.87
C THR A 562 11.59 -12.44 13.54
N MET A 563 11.15 -11.28 13.06
CA MET A 563 9.97 -10.59 13.60
C MET A 563 8.67 -11.34 13.30
N GLU A 564 8.54 -11.87 12.08
CA GLU A 564 7.37 -12.68 11.70
C GLU A 564 7.25 -13.93 12.58
N GLU A 565 8.37 -14.64 12.81
CA GLU A 565 8.41 -15.81 13.69
C GLU A 565 8.10 -15.45 15.15
N ALA A 566 8.62 -14.32 15.65
CA ALA A 566 8.32 -13.83 17.00
C ALA A 566 6.83 -13.48 17.17
N ASN A 567 6.20 -12.91 16.15
CA ASN A 567 4.75 -12.70 16.12
C ASN A 567 3.98 -14.03 16.20
N TRP A 568 4.40 -15.05 15.46
CA TRP A 568 3.78 -16.37 15.54
C TRP A 568 3.94 -17.02 16.93
N GLU A 569 5.11 -16.87 17.54
CA GLU A 569 5.37 -17.42 18.88
C GLU A 569 4.40 -16.84 19.93
N ASP A 570 4.21 -15.52 19.94
CA ASP A 570 3.36 -14.85 20.94
C ASP A 570 1.93 -14.57 20.46
N VAL A 571 1.65 -14.76 19.18
CA VAL A 571 0.35 -14.49 18.55
C VAL A 571 -0.15 -13.08 18.89
N VAL A 572 0.65 -12.10 18.52
CA VAL A 572 0.29 -10.69 18.75
C VAL A 572 -0.72 -10.26 17.70
N PHE A 573 -0.46 -10.68 16.45
CA PHE A 573 -1.40 -10.63 15.33
C PHE A 573 -1.63 -12.04 14.77
N VAL A 574 -2.86 -12.32 14.40
CA VAL A 574 -3.22 -13.39 13.47
C VAL A 574 -3.51 -12.74 12.13
N ASN A 575 -2.58 -12.87 11.20
CA ASN A 575 -2.78 -12.38 9.84
C ASN A 575 -3.86 -13.21 9.15
N THR A 576 -4.74 -12.55 8.43
CA THR A 576 -5.92 -13.19 7.82
C THR A 576 -5.86 -13.21 6.31
N PHE A 577 -5.60 -12.06 5.70
CA PHE A 577 -5.50 -11.95 4.24
C PHE A 577 -4.66 -10.75 3.81
N HIS A 578 -4.19 -10.81 2.58
CA HIS A 578 -3.61 -9.70 1.83
C HIS A 578 -4.59 -9.24 0.76
N GLY A 579 -4.58 -7.93 0.48
CA GLY A 579 -5.50 -7.33 -0.47
C GLY A 579 -5.22 -7.72 -1.91
N ILE A 580 -6.29 -7.79 -2.69
CA ILE A 580 -6.29 -7.90 -4.14
C ILE A 580 -7.26 -6.84 -4.65
N GLU A 581 -6.82 -6.02 -5.60
CA GLU A 581 -7.72 -5.13 -6.32
C GLU A 581 -8.17 -5.77 -7.63
N GLU A 582 -9.43 -5.58 -7.97
CA GLU A 582 -10.06 -6.16 -9.17
C GLU A 582 -10.76 -5.05 -9.98
N PRO A 583 -9.97 -4.17 -10.64
CA PRO A 583 -10.53 -3.16 -11.52
C PRO A 583 -11.21 -3.79 -12.72
N MET A 584 -12.34 -3.21 -13.11
CA MET A 584 -13.07 -3.55 -14.32
C MET A 584 -13.36 -2.27 -15.10
N ASN A 585 -13.30 -2.35 -16.42
CA ASN A 585 -13.73 -1.28 -17.30
C ASN A 585 -14.44 -1.83 -18.54
N TYR A 586 -15.28 -1.02 -19.16
CA TYR A 586 -15.89 -1.38 -20.43
C TYR A 586 -14.83 -1.44 -21.54
N SER A 587 -15.03 -2.31 -22.52
CA SER A 587 -14.05 -2.60 -23.59
C SER A 587 -13.72 -1.42 -24.51
N ASN A 588 -14.56 -0.37 -24.51
CA ASN A 588 -14.31 0.87 -25.23
C ASN A 588 -13.41 1.86 -24.48
N VAL A 589 -12.90 1.49 -23.30
CA VAL A 589 -12.02 2.32 -22.46
C VAL A 589 -10.74 1.55 -22.18
N HIS A 590 -9.62 2.15 -22.51
CA HIS A 590 -8.29 1.53 -22.41
C HIS A 590 -7.53 2.18 -21.24
N ILE A 591 -7.57 1.53 -20.10
CA ILE A 591 -6.91 1.98 -18.87
C ILE A 591 -5.69 1.09 -18.62
N PRO A 592 -4.47 1.64 -18.53
CA PRO A 592 -3.30 0.88 -18.12
C PRO A 592 -3.54 0.21 -16.75
N ILE A 593 -3.26 -1.10 -16.67
CA ILE A 593 -3.44 -1.85 -15.42
C ILE A 593 -2.43 -1.34 -14.39
N HIS A 594 -2.93 -0.90 -13.24
CA HIS A 594 -2.07 -0.37 -12.19
C HIS A 594 -1.27 -1.45 -11.46
N GLY A 595 -0.24 -1.02 -10.74
CA GLY A 595 0.61 -1.90 -9.94
C GLY A 595 0.12 -2.11 -8.51
N ALA A 596 0.97 -2.76 -7.71
CA ALA A 596 0.66 -3.24 -6.37
C ALA A 596 0.51 -2.15 -5.30
N MET A 597 0.92 -0.89 -5.58
CA MET A 597 0.63 0.25 -4.70
C MET A 597 -0.84 0.70 -4.78
N GLY A 598 -1.64 0.07 -5.65
CA GLY A 598 -3.07 0.22 -5.77
C GLY A 598 -3.54 1.40 -6.61
N ALA A 599 -4.85 1.45 -6.86
CA ALA A 599 -5.50 2.44 -7.72
C ALA A 599 -5.35 3.89 -7.22
N SER A 600 -5.01 4.13 -5.95
CA SER A 600 -4.74 5.48 -5.45
C SER A 600 -3.44 6.09 -5.99
N ARG A 601 -2.57 5.26 -6.62
CA ARG A 601 -1.33 5.67 -7.29
C ARG A 601 -1.41 5.53 -8.81
N GLN A 602 -2.58 5.15 -9.34
CA GLN A 602 -2.80 5.04 -10.77
C GLN A 602 -2.79 6.43 -11.42
N MET A 603 -2.12 6.55 -12.56
CA MET A 603 -2.11 7.75 -13.40
C MET A 603 -2.89 7.49 -14.69
N HIS A 604 -3.62 8.50 -15.15
CA HIS A 604 -4.48 8.37 -16.34
C HIS A 604 -3.97 9.10 -17.58
N ASN A 605 -2.67 9.46 -17.62
CA ASN A 605 -2.06 10.12 -18.80
C ASN A 605 -2.21 9.30 -20.08
N HIS A 606 -2.05 7.97 -19.97
CA HIS A 606 -2.11 7.04 -21.10
C HIS A 606 -3.48 6.34 -21.23
N THR A 607 -4.47 6.76 -20.45
CA THR A 607 -5.85 6.28 -20.60
C THR A 607 -6.50 6.95 -21.82
N TRP A 608 -7.25 6.18 -22.59
CA TRP A 608 -7.97 6.70 -23.76
C TRP A 608 -9.27 5.93 -24.00
N LYS A 609 -10.17 6.50 -24.81
CA LYS A 609 -11.49 5.93 -25.11
C LYS A 609 -11.69 5.80 -26.63
N ASP A 610 -12.39 4.73 -27.02
CA ASP A 610 -12.98 4.66 -28.37
C ASP A 610 -14.05 5.74 -28.51
N GLN A 611 -13.99 6.49 -29.64
CA GLN A 611 -14.96 7.54 -29.92
C GLN A 611 -16.15 6.98 -30.65
#